data_02e5b54974ced5fcc6f448283eced3fc
#
_entry.id   02e5b54974ced5fcc6f448283eced3fc
#
_cell.length_a   1.000
_cell.length_b   1.000
_cell.length_c   1.000
_cell.angle_alpha   90.00
_cell.angle_beta   90.00
_cell.angle_gamma   90.00
#
_symmetry.space_group_name_H-M   'P 1'
#
loop_
_entity.id
_entity.type
_entity.pdbx_description
1 polymer ?
#
loop_
_entity_poly.entity_id
_entity_poly.type
_entity_poly.pdbx_seq_one_letter_code
_entity_poly.pdbx_strand_id
1 'polypeptide(L)'
;MKIWKPFTIVLSSILVTFPLHLANTCSWGYDMDESILSPFHSEVLDLPELFPFYYSEHFYNGDPNSDWSENGGTMDEDLFDGTDNNINEWFGYFNNAVTKEDITSIIYHSQASDYVAFANHLKGKKNAVEAKWLTNSVLNFWVSNPKDPSFRYLTLAKQIEPLVQPVYWWDEIRTDTMRLVDYKNEALAQLKKSKSEFITLRYAYQAARAAHYTGNYQECISIYQKHVAPVQSESQIKYWTMSLMAGAEQRSKNYAVAA
;
A
#
# COMPACT_ATOMS: atom_id res chain seq x y z
N MET A 1 10.45 56.35 -41.82
CA MET A 1 9.41 55.37 -41.37
C MET A 1 9.61 54.01 -42.01
N LYS A 2 10.77 53.32 -41.78
CA LYS A 2 11.09 52.01 -42.41
C LYS A 2 11.97 51.09 -41.50
N ILE A 3 12.01 51.30 -40.19
CA ILE A 3 12.89 50.53 -39.29
C ILE A 3 12.13 49.46 -38.48
N TRP A 4 10.80 49.37 -38.62
CA TRP A 4 9.99 48.46 -37.77
C TRP A 4 9.79 47.02 -38.32
N LYS A 5 10.02 46.80 -39.60
CA LYS A 5 9.83 45.49 -40.23
C LYS A 5 10.81 44.41 -39.77
N PRO A 6 12.12 44.66 -39.56
CA PRO A 6 13.03 43.60 -39.10
C PRO A 6 12.80 43.21 -37.64
N PHE A 7 12.35 44.15 -36.80
CA PHE A 7 12.13 43.90 -35.39
C PHE A 7 10.91 42.99 -35.13
N THR A 8 9.87 43.11 -35.94
CA THR A 8 8.66 42.28 -35.86
C THR A 8 8.95 40.83 -36.31
N ILE A 9 9.83 40.65 -37.31
CA ILE A 9 10.20 39.28 -37.77
C ILE A 9 11.08 38.57 -36.74
N VAL A 10 12.00 39.27 -36.08
CA VAL A 10 12.84 38.70 -35.02
C VAL A 10 12.01 38.35 -33.79
N LEU A 11 11.04 39.19 -33.40
CA LEU A 11 10.17 38.93 -32.27
C LEU A 11 9.20 37.77 -32.53
N SER A 12 8.69 37.61 -33.74
CA SER A 12 7.83 36.48 -34.12
C SER A 12 8.60 35.17 -34.22
N SER A 13 9.88 35.20 -34.66
CA SER A 13 10.70 33.97 -34.67
C SER A 13 11.08 33.51 -33.28
N ILE A 14 11.31 34.42 -32.32
CA ILE A 14 11.56 34.07 -30.92
C ILE A 14 10.29 33.49 -30.27
N LEU A 15 9.10 34.01 -30.56
CA LEU A 15 7.83 33.52 -30.04
C LEU A 15 7.42 32.13 -30.59
N VAL A 16 7.85 31.79 -31.80
CA VAL A 16 7.56 30.48 -32.42
C VAL A 16 8.55 29.40 -32.00
N THR A 17 9.80 29.78 -31.71
CA THR A 17 10.81 28.79 -31.26
C THR A 17 10.75 28.48 -29.76
N PHE A 18 10.24 29.40 -28.95
CA PHE A 18 10.15 29.18 -27.50
C PHE A 18 9.19 28.03 -27.07
N PRO A 19 8.00 27.85 -27.68
CA PRO A 19 7.16 26.72 -27.34
C PRO A 19 7.65 25.38 -27.89
N LEU A 20 8.48 25.38 -28.96
CA LEU A 20 9.04 24.15 -29.51
C LEU A 20 10.17 23.54 -28.65
N HIS A 21 10.88 24.37 -27.89
CA HIS A 21 11.86 23.86 -26.91
C HIS A 21 11.20 23.32 -25.60
N LEU A 22 10.04 23.86 -25.27
CA LEU A 22 9.28 23.33 -24.09
C LEU A 22 8.58 22.00 -24.38
N ALA A 23 8.34 21.68 -25.67
CA ALA A 23 7.70 20.41 -26.04
C ALA A 23 8.67 19.22 -26.11
N ASN A 24 9.98 19.45 -26.11
CA ASN A 24 11.00 18.41 -26.20
C ASN A 24 11.53 17.95 -24.83
N THR A 25 10.97 18.46 -23.71
CA THR A 25 11.35 18.02 -22.35
C THR A 25 10.61 16.78 -21.88
N CYS A 26 9.75 16.19 -22.71
CA CYS A 26 9.13 14.88 -22.48
C CYS A 26 9.65 13.84 -23.48
N SER A 27 10.94 13.86 -23.83
CA SER A 27 11.51 12.72 -24.51
C SER A 27 11.81 11.64 -23.46
N TRP A 28 11.22 10.50 -23.63
CA TRP A 28 11.57 9.26 -22.96
C TRP A 28 12.99 8.85 -23.39
N GLY A 29 13.99 9.60 -22.95
CA GLY A 29 15.37 9.17 -23.01
C GLY A 29 15.66 8.46 -21.70
N TYR A 30 15.83 7.17 -21.77
CA TYR A 30 16.45 6.38 -20.72
C TYR A 30 17.95 6.78 -20.65
N ASP A 31 18.24 7.94 -20.09
CA ASP A 31 19.58 8.21 -19.57
C ASP A 31 19.55 7.85 -18.09
N MET A 32 19.97 6.63 -17.80
CA MET A 32 20.03 6.06 -16.45
C MET A 32 20.94 6.86 -15.51
N ASP A 33 21.76 7.76 -16.03
CA ASP A 33 22.73 8.52 -15.22
C ASP A 33 22.12 9.71 -14.47
N GLU A 34 20.96 10.25 -14.90
CA GLU A 34 20.32 11.37 -14.19
C GLU A 34 19.39 10.93 -13.04
N SER A 35 18.99 9.67 -13.02
CA SER A 35 18.12 9.13 -11.94
C SER A 35 18.84 8.99 -10.60
N ILE A 36 20.18 8.88 -10.63
CA ILE A 36 21.03 8.69 -9.44
C ILE A 36 21.03 9.91 -8.50
N LEU A 37 20.63 11.08 -9.00
CA LEU A 37 20.61 12.31 -8.22
C LEU A 37 19.21 12.71 -7.72
N SER A 38 18.20 11.85 -7.88
CA SER A 38 16.90 12.11 -7.28
C SER A 38 17.03 12.06 -5.76
N PRO A 39 16.64 13.12 -5.02
CA PRO A 39 16.66 13.08 -3.56
C PRO A 39 15.70 12.04 -2.97
N PHE A 40 14.91 11.38 -3.82
CA PHE A 40 14.00 10.29 -3.46
C PHE A 40 14.54 8.91 -3.86
N HIS A 41 15.80 8.83 -4.31
CA HIS A 41 16.41 7.55 -4.59
C HIS A 41 16.76 6.84 -3.28
N SER A 42 16.40 5.57 -3.15
CA SER A 42 16.62 4.77 -1.94
C SER A 42 18.08 4.79 -1.45
N GLU A 43 19.02 4.82 -2.38
CA GLU A 43 20.48 4.83 -2.11
C GLU A 43 20.97 6.16 -1.50
N VAL A 44 20.22 7.26 -1.68
CA VAL A 44 20.57 8.59 -1.14
C VAL A 44 19.95 8.79 0.25
N LEU A 45 18.89 8.06 0.54
CA LEU A 45 18.12 8.16 1.78
C LEU A 45 18.28 6.87 2.60
N ASP A 46 19.52 6.59 3.03
CA ASP A 46 19.81 5.48 3.97
C ASP A 46 19.24 5.81 5.37
N LEU A 47 17.93 6.02 5.40
CA LEU A 47 17.17 6.28 6.62
C LEU A 47 16.29 5.07 6.90
N PRO A 48 16.53 4.35 8.00
CA PRO A 48 15.71 3.18 8.38
C PRO A 48 14.22 3.45 8.42
N GLU A 49 13.83 4.71 8.70
CA GLU A 49 12.44 5.17 8.74
C GLU A 49 11.76 5.12 7.37
N LEU A 50 12.54 5.15 6.28
CA LEU A 50 12.03 5.13 4.92
C LEU A 50 11.97 3.71 4.32
N PHE A 51 12.54 2.69 4.96
CA PHE A 51 12.44 1.30 4.52
C PHE A 51 11.00 0.83 4.24
N PRO A 52 9.96 1.23 5.01
CA PRO A 52 8.59 0.87 4.67
C PRO A 52 8.11 1.40 3.33
N PHE A 53 8.69 2.49 2.82
CA PHE A 53 8.33 3.08 1.53
C PHE A 53 8.99 2.32 0.35
N TYR A 54 10.15 1.72 0.56
CA TYR A 54 10.80 0.89 -0.46
C TYR A 54 10.04 -0.41 -0.72
N TYR A 55 9.42 -0.97 0.31
CA TYR A 55 8.55 -2.13 0.15
C TYR A 55 7.30 -1.85 -0.69
N SER A 56 6.83 -0.59 -0.73
CA SER A 56 5.66 -0.26 -1.57
C SER A 56 5.98 -0.31 -3.07
N GLU A 57 7.20 0.00 -3.49
CA GLU A 57 7.63 -0.19 -4.89
C GLU A 57 7.70 -1.68 -5.28
N HIS A 58 8.12 -2.54 -4.36
CA HIS A 58 8.12 -3.99 -4.59
C HIS A 58 6.70 -4.55 -4.75
N PHE A 59 5.72 -4.02 -4.03
CA PHE A 59 4.30 -4.33 -4.23
C PHE A 59 3.77 -3.85 -5.59
N TYR A 60 4.34 -2.81 -6.16
CA TYR A 60 3.94 -2.26 -7.46
C TYR A 60 4.54 -3.04 -8.64
N ASN A 61 5.72 -3.59 -8.49
CA ASN A 61 6.45 -4.31 -9.53
C ASN A 61 6.37 -5.85 -9.37
N GLY A 62 5.65 -6.33 -8.39
CA GLY A 62 5.66 -7.74 -8.00
C GLY A 62 4.73 -8.64 -8.79
N ASP A 63 4.71 -8.59 -10.12
CA ASP A 63 4.34 -9.73 -10.92
C ASP A 63 5.61 -10.57 -11.17
N PRO A 64 5.79 -11.69 -10.44
CA PRO A 64 6.95 -12.57 -10.65
C PRO A 64 6.97 -13.22 -12.04
N ASN A 65 5.93 -13.02 -12.84
CA ASN A 65 5.80 -13.48 -14.22
C ASN A 65 5.85 -12.35 -15.25
N SER A 66 6.16 -11.11 -14.85
CA SER A 66 6.35 -10.06 -15.85
C SER A 66 7.68 -10.31 -16.59
N ASP A 67 7.58 -10.60 -17.89
CA ASP A 67 8.70 -10.83 -18.83
C ASP A 67 9.66 -9.63 -19.01
N TRP A 68 9.69 -8.69 -18.07
CA TRP A 68 10.63 -7.58 -18.06
C TRP A 68 12.05 -8.00 -17.65
N SER A 69 12.25 -9.28 -17.32
CA SER A 69 13.55 -9.86 -17.01
C SER A 69 14.46 -10.07 -18.22
N GLU A 70 13.99 -9.86 -19.44
CA GLU A 70 14.83 -10.10 -20.66
C GLU A 70 15.98 -9.11 -20.84
N ASN A 71 16.07 -8.03 -20.08
CA ASN A 71 17.19 -7.11 -20.11
C ASN A 71 17.79 -6.81 -18.72
N GLY A 72 18.06 -7.86 -17.95
CA GLY A 72 19.25 -7.94 -17.12
C GLY A 72 19.38 -6.98 -15.94
N GLY A 73 18.32 -6.46 -15.41
CA GLY A 73 18.36 -5.92 -14.06
C GLY A 73 17.94 -7.00 -13.08
N THR A 74 18.83 -7.93 -12.75
CA THR A 74 18.72 -8.64 -11.48
C THR A 74 18.83 -7.56 -10.41
N MET A 75 17.70 -7.09 -9.85
CA MET A 75 17.78 -6.47 -8.54
C MET A 75 18.44 -7.51 -7.65
N ASP A 76 19.58 -7.16 -7.09
CA ASP A 76 20.30 -8.02 -6.16
C ASP A 76 19.29 -8.43 -5.10
N GLU A 77 18.89 -9.71 -5.13
CA GLU A 77 18.09 -10.33 -4.06
C GLU A 77 18.79 -10.17 -2.70
N ASP A 78 20.07 -9.84 -2.71
CA ASP A 78 20.92 -9.59 -1.54
C ASP A 78 20.70 -8.21 -0.90
N LEU A 79 20.09 -7.24 -1.58
CA LEU A 79 19.76 -5.93 -0.99
C LEU A 79 18.52 -5.99 -0.07
N PHE A 80 17.68 -7.00 -0.24
CA PHE A 80 16.58 -7.27 0.67
C PHE A 80 16.94 -8.51 1.48
N ASP A 81 17.20 -8.37 2.76
CA ASP A 81 17.46 -9.49 3.67
C ASP A 81 16.27 -10.47 3.81
N GLY A 82 15.29 -10.38 2.91
CA GLY A 82 14.12 -11.24 2.84
C GLY A 82 13.16 -11.10 4.04
N THR A 83 13.39 -10.13 4.91
CA THR A 83 12.56 -9.95 6.09
C THR A 83 11.37 -9.04 5.82
N ASP A 84 10.25 -9.60 5.38
CA ASP A 84 8.97 -8.91 5.46
C ASP A 84 8.58 -8.71 6.92
N ASN A 85 8.73 -7.47 7.40
CA ASN A 85 8.44 -7.11 8.79
C ASN A 85 6.95 -7.35 9.14
N ASN A 86 6.03 -7.18 8.19
CA ASN A 86 4.62 -7.49 8.43
C ASN A 86 4.41 -9.00 8.66
N ILE A 87 5.10 -9.85 7.89
CA ILE A 87 5.07 -11.32 8.11
C ILE A 87 5.69 -11.68 9.46
N ASN A 88 6.81 -11.04 9.84
CA ASN A 88 7.44 -11.25 11.15
C ASN A 88 6.52 -10.84 12.30
N GLU A 89 5.83 -9.70 12.18
CA GLU A 89 4.84 -9.27 13.17
C GLU A 89 3.67 -10.26 13.29
N TRP A 90 3.16 -10.78 12.17
CA TRP A 90 2.12 -11.81 12.19
C TRP A 90 2.61 -13.12 12.79
N PHE A 91 3.85 -13.53 12.47
CA PHE A 91 4.47 -14.72 13.04
C PHE A 91 4.57 -14.61 14.56
N GLY A 92 5.00 -13.45 15.07
CA GLY A 92 4.99 -13.14 16.51
C GLY A 92 3.58 -13.16 17.11
N TYR A 93 2.59 -12.59 16.40
CA TYR A 93 1.20 -12.61 16.86
C TYR A 93 0.65 -14.02 17.07
N PHE A 94 0.96 -14.93 16.16
CA PHE A 94 0.58 -16.35 16.28
C PHE A 94 1.47 -17.15 17.24
N ASN A 95 2.35 -16.51 18.01
CA ASN A 95 3.30 -17.16 18.93
C ASN A 95 4.11 -18.28 18.27
N ASN A 96 4.50 -18.09 17.02
CA ASN A 96 5.24 -19.05 16.21
C ASN A 96 4.51 -20.41 16.01
N ALA A 97 3.19 -20.43 16.19
CA ALA A 97 2.38 -21.65 16.03
C ALA A 97 2.08 -21.98 14.55
N VAL A 98 2.50 -21.12 13.62
CA VAL A 98 2.27 -21.23 12.17
C VAL A 98 3.58 -20.98 11.43
N THR A 99 3.66 -21.30 10.13
CA THR A 99 4.85 -21.01 9.32
C THR A 99 4.74 -19.64 8.64
N LYS A 100 5.87 -19.00 8.34
CA LYS A 100 5.90 -17.71 7.64
C LYS A 100 5.37 -17.84 6.20
N GLU A 101 5.65 -18.95 5.54
CA GLU A 101 5.17 -19.27 4.19
C GLU A 101 3.63 -19.33 4.15
N ASP A 102 3.03 -19.95 5.16
CA ASP A 102 1.58 -20.03 5.27
C ASP A 102 0.94 -18.67 5.59
N ILE A 103 1.62 -17.86 6.42
CA ILE A 103 1.20 -16.47 6.68
C ILE A 103 1.25 -15.68 5.38
N THR A 104 2.35 -15.76 4.61
CA THR A 104 2.52 -15.10 3.32
C THR A 104 1.40 -15.48 2.36
N SER A 105 1.10 -16.78 2.26
CA SER A 105 0.02 -17.29 1.42
C SER A 105 -1.35 -16.72 1.81
N ILE A 106 -1.66 -16.69 3.11
CA ILE A 106 -2.93 -16.15 3.61
C ILE A 106 -3.03 -14.63 3.45
N ILE A 107 -1.93 -13.88 3.63
CA ILE A 107 -1.97 -12.42 3.59
C ILE A 107 -1.87 -11.91 2.16
N TYR A 108 -0.97 -12.46 1.34
CA TYR A 108 -0.67 -11.88 0.03
C TYR A 108 -1.29 -12.64 -1.14
N HIS A 109 -1.44 -13.97 -1.05
CA HIS A 109 -1.92 -14.78 -2.18
C HIS A 109 -3.39 -15.20 -2.10
N SER A 110 -4.06 -14.96 -0.96
CA SER A 110 -5.49 -15.21 -0.85
C SER A 110 -6.33 -14.01 -1.35
N GLN A 111 -7.55 -14.31 -1.77
CA GLN A 111 -8.53 -13.33 -2.22
C GLN A 111 -9.70 -13.22 -1.24
N ALA A 112 -10.54 -12.19 -1.38
CA ALA A 112 -11.74 -12.03 -0.56
C ALA A 112 -12.70 -13.23 -0.65
N SER A 113 -12.77 -13.90 -1.80
CA SER A 113 -13.56 -15.14 -2.01
C SER A 113 -13.07 -16.29 -1.16
N ASP A 114 -11.75 -16.40 -0.93
CA ASP A 114 -11.18 -17.47 -0.10
C ASP A 114 -11.65 -17.34 1.36
N TYR A 115 -11.79 -16.10 1.87
CA TYR A 115 -12.29 -15.87 3.23
C TYR A 115 -13.75 -16.28 3.42
N VAL A 116 -14.56 -16.24 2.36
CA VAL A 116 -15.92 -16.82 2.37
C VAL A 116 -15.84 -18.34 2.49
N ALA A 117 -14.93 -18.97 1.75
CA ALA A 117 -14.67 -20.41 1.83
C ALA A 117 -14.13 -20.79 3.22
N PHE A 118 -13.16 -20.04 3.76
CA PHE A 118 -12.61 -20.24 5.11
C PHE A 118 -13.71 -20.13 6.18
N ALA A 119 -14.58 -19.13 6.11
CA ALA A 119 -15.70 -18.98 7.02
C ALA A 119 -16.65 -20.20 7.01
N ASN A 120 -16.88 -20.77 5.83
CA ASN A 120 -17.68 -21.98 5.69
C ASN A 120 -16.97 -23.21 6.27
N HIS A 121 -15.67 -23.33 6.07
CA HIS A 121 -14.83 -24.39 6.63
C HIS A 121 -14.81 -24.33 8.16
N LEU A 122 -14.62 -23.14 8.74
CA LEU A 122 -14.67 -22.93 10.20
C LEU A 122 -16.03 -23.28 10.82
N LYS A 123 -17.11 -23.27 10.03
CA LYS A 123 -18.45 -23.73 10.42
C LYS A 123 -18.65 -25.25 10.20
N GLY A 124 -17.60 -25.97 9.82
CA GLY A 124 -17.63 -27.42 9.61
C GLY A 124 -18.26 -27.87 8.29
N LYS A 125 -18.45 -26.98 7.30
CA LYS A 125 -18.92 -27.37 5.97
C LYS A 125 -17.83 -28.16 5.23
N LYS A 126 -18.15 -29.38 4.81
CA LYS A 126 -17.24 -30.21 4.03
C LYS A 126 -16.98 -29.59 2.65
N ASN A 127 -15.76 -29.77 2.13
CA ASN A 127 -15.31 -29.28 0.81
C ASN A 127 -15.53 -27.78 0.59
N ALA A 128 -15.48 -26.99 1.68
CA ALA A 128 -15.67 -25.54 1.60
C ALA A 128 -14.46 -24.80 1.04
N VAL A 129 -13.26 -25.41 1.15
CA VAL A 129 -11.98 -24.80 0.75
C VAL A 129 -11.26 -25.67 -0.28
N GLU A 130 -10.42 -25.05 -1.11
CA GLU A 130 -9.53 -25.75 -2.01
C GLU A 130 -8.48 -26.58 -1.25
N ALA A 131 -7.99 -27.66 -1.86
CA ALA A 131 -7.05 -28.58 -1.24
C ALA A 131 -5.75 -27.88 -0.76
N LYS A 132 -5.28 -26.87 -1.49
CA LYS A 132 -4.09 -26.10 -1.14
C LYS A 132 -4.17 -25.41 0.24
N TRP A 133 -5.39 -25.05 0.67
CA TRP A 133 -5.61 -24.38 1.95
C TRP A 133 -5.74 -25.33 3.13
N LEU A 134 -6.08 -26.62 2.90
CA LEU A 134 -6.30 -27.59 3.98
C LEU A 134 -5.05 -27.89 4.81
N THR A 135 -3.87 -27.70 4.22
CA THR A 135 -2.57 -27.88 4.89
C THR A 135 -2.02 -26.60 5.48
N ASN A 136 -2.65 -25.44 5.19
CA ASN A 136 -2.18 -24.15 5.67
C ASN A 136 -2.31 -24.05 7.21
N SER A 137 -1.20 -23.78 7.89
CA SER A 137 -1.12 -23.76 9.35
C SER A 137 -1.95 -22.62 9.96
N VAL A 138 -2.12 -21.48 9.26
CA VAL A 138 -2.95 -20.37 9.73
C VAL A 138 -4.44 -20.75 9.72
N LEU A 139 -4.90 -21.41 8.65
CA LEU A 139 -6.28 -21.91 8.61
C LEU A 139 -6.54 -22.94 9.71
N ASN A 140 -5.60 -23.86 9.95
CA ASN A 140 -5.67 -24.84 11.02
C ASN A 140 -5.64 -24.17 12.41
N PHE A 141 -4.86 -23.09 12.56
CA PHE A 141 -4.88 -22.27 13.78
C PHE A 141 -6.27 -21.69 14.04
N TRP A 142 -6.95 -21.13 13.03
CA TRP A 142 -8.31 -20.60 13.20
C TRP A 142 -9.35 -21.70 13.49
N VAL A 143 -9.21 -22.89 12.91
CA VAL A 143 -10.08 -24.05 13.27
C VAL A 143 -9.94 -24.37 14.77
N SER A 144 -8.72 -24.35 15.29
CA SER A 144 -8.43 -24.60 16.69
C SER A 144 -8.78 -23.42 17.61
N ASN A 145 -8.79 -22.20 17.08
CA ASN A 145 -9.02 -20.95 17.80
C ASN A 145 -10.13 -20.10 17.14
N PRO A 146 -11.39 -20.56 17.10
CA PRO A 146 -12.46 -19.95 16.31
C PRO A 146 -12.89 -18.55 16.80
N LYS A 147 -12.40 -18.10 17.97
CA LYS A 147 -12.65 -16.77 18.53
C LYS A 147 -11.49 -15.79 18.30
N ASP A 148 -10.41 -16.25 17.64
CA ASP A 148 -9.27 -15.38 17.37
C ASP A 148 -9.67 -14.21 16.46
N PRO A 149 -9.33 -12.95 16.81
CA PRO A 149 -9.78 -11.79 16.06
C PRO A 149 -9.09 -11.62 14.72
N SER A 150 -7.96 -12.30 14.46
CA SER A 150 -7.20 -12.17 13.21
C SER A 150 -7.99 -12.60 11.99
N PHE A 151 -8.79 -13.67 12.08
CA PHE A 151 -9.65 -14.09 10.98
C PHE A 151 -10.61 -12.98 10.53
N ARG A 152 -11.29 -12.34 11.50
CA ARG A 152 -12.23 -11.26 11.20
C ARG A 152 -11.53 -10.04 10.64
N TYR A 153 -10.37 -9.69 11.20
CA TYR A 153 -9.56 -8.59 10.71
C TYR A 153 -9.13 -8.82 9.25
N LEU A 154 -8.53 -9.96 8.95
CA LEU A 154 -8.06 -10.29 7.60
C LEU A 154 -9.21 -10.39 6.59
N THR A 155 -10.37 -10.91 7.02
CA THR A 155 -11.59 -10.88 6.18
C THR A 155 -11.93 -9.45 5.75
N LEU A 156 -11.94 -8.50 6.68
CA LEU A 156 -12.22 -7.09 6.37
C LEU A 156 -11.12 -6.48 5.49
N ALA A 157 -9.86 -6.74 5.81
CA ALA A 157 -8.73 -6.24 5.03
C ALA A 157 -8.80 -6.67 3.56
N LYS A 158 -9.11 -7.95 3.31
CA LYS A 158 -9.27 -8.50 1.96
C LYS A 158 -10.50 -7.98 1.22
N GLN A 159 -11.54 -7.58 1.92
CA GLN A 159 -12.70 -6.92 1.30
C GLN A 159 -12.41 -5.47 0.89
N ILE A 160 -11.53 -4.79 1.60
CA ILE A 160 -11.10 -3.41 1.29
C ILE A 160 -10.08 -3.41 0.14
N GLU A 161 -9.20 -4.39 0.08
CA GLU A 161 -8.07 -4.45 -0.85
C GLU A 161 -8.46 -4.17 -2.31
N PRO A 162 -9.44 -4.85 -2.95
CA PRO A 162 -9.79 -4.62 -4.34
C PRO A 162 -10.45 -3.25 -4.60
N LEU A 163 -10.89 -2.54 -3.55
CA LEU A 163 -11.51 -1.24 -3.66
C LEU A 163 -10.51 -0.07 -3.65
N VAL A 164 -9.26 -0.36 -3.30
CA VAL A 164 -8.19 0.64 -3.12
C VAL A 164 -6.93 0.33 -3.92
N GLN A 165 -6.86 -0.83 -4.58
CA GLN A 165 -5.79 -1.15 -5.51
C GLN A 165 -6.24 -0.88 -6.94
N PRO A 166 -5.50 -0.09 -7.73
CA PRO A 166 -5.71 -0.03 -9.16
C PRO A 166 -5.36 -1.40 -9.79
N VAL A 167 -6.19 -1.87 -10.71
CA VAL A 167 -5.91 -3.10 -11.47
C VAL A 167 -4.72 -2.87 -12.40
N TYR A 168 -4.62 -1.65 -12.94
CA TYR A 168 -3.50 -1.18 -13.75
C TYR A 168 -3.22 0.29 -13.41
N TRP A 169 -1.97 0.74 -13.59
CA TRP A 169 -1.55 2.12 -13.29
C TRP A 169 -2.28 3.19 -14.12
N TRP A 170 -2.92 2.82 -15.23
CA TRP A 170 -3.74 3.70 -16.08
C TRP A 170 -5.25 3.57 -15.83
N ASP A 171 -5.69 2.63 -15.00
CA ASP A 171 -7.10 2.50 -14.65
C ASP A 171 -7.48 3.54 -13.62
N GLU A 172 -8.52 4.31 -13.90
CA GLU A 172 -9.17 5.10 -12.86
C GLU A 172 -9.67 4.15 -11.77
N ILE A 173 -9.21 4.34 -10.54
CA ILE A 173 -9.74 3.62 -9.39
C ILE A 173 -11.22 3.93 -9.30
N ARG A 174 -12.06 3.02 -9.76
CA ARG A 174 -13.51 3.07 -9.53
C ARG A 174 -13.77 2.67 -8.09
N THR A 175 -13.53 3.60 -7.18
CA THR A 175 -13.74 3.39 -5.77
C THR A 175 -15.24 3.30 -5.49
N ASP A 176 -15.71 2.13 -5.04
CA ASP A 176 -17.05 2.01 -4.45
C ASP A 176 -17.03 2.72 -3.08
N THR A 177 -17.25 4.02 -3.12
CA THR A 177 -17.16 4.89 -1.94
C THR A 177 -18.15 4.46 -0.84
N MET A 178 -19.32 3.96 -1.19
CA MET A 178 -20.31 3.51 -0.21
C MET A 178 -19.79 2.30 0.58
N ARG A 179 -19.30 1.29 -0.13
CA ARG A 179 -18.72 0.10 0.52
C ARG A 179 -17.49 0.44 1.36
N LEU A 180 -16.63 1.34 0.89
CA LEU A 180 -15.49 1.79 1.69
C LEU A 180 -15.90 2.51 2.97
N VAL A 181 -16.97 3.34 2.94
CA VAL A 181 -17.51 3.97 4.15
C VAL A 181 -18.05 2.92 5.12
N ASP A 182 -18.74 1.90 4.63
CA ASP A 182 -19.25 0.81 5.48
C ASP A 182 -18.11 0.04 6.13
N TYR A 183 -17.08 -0.34 5.36
CA TYR A 183 -15.90 -1.03 5.89
C TYR A 183 -15.09 -0.17 6.87
N LYS A 184 -14.97 1.14 6.61
CA LYS A 184 -14.37 2.09 7.56
C LYS A 184 -15.11 2.05 8.90
N ASN A 185 -16.44 2.15 8.85
CA ASN A 185 -17.27 2.13 10.05
C ASN A 185 -17.16 0.79 10.79
N GLU A 186 -17.10 -0.33 10.06
CA GLU A 186 -16.84 -1.63 10.64
C GLU A 186 -15.45 -1.68 11.31
N ALA A 187 -14.39 -1.24 10.63
CA ALA A 187 -13.04 -1.17 11.19
C ALA A 187 -13.02 -0.38 12.50
N LEU A 188 -13.61 0.81 12.53
CA LEU A 188 -13.71 1.64 13.74
C LEU A 188 -14.51 0.97 14.86
N ALA A 189 -15.58 0.23 14.53
CA ALA A 189 -16.36 -0.50 15.50
C ALA A 189 -15.58 -1.68 16.12
N GLN A 190 -14.78 -2.40 15.29
CA GLN A 190 -13.91 -3.49 15.77
C GLN A 190 -12.71 -2.98 16.55
N LEU A 191 -12.12 -1.87 16.14
CA LEU A 191 -11.04 -1.19 16.87
C LEU A 191 -11.44 -0.92 18.32
N LYS A 192 -12.66 -0.40 18.54
CA LYS A 192 -13.17 -0.12 19.89
C LYS A 192 -13.38 -1.38 20.75
N LYS A 193 -13.59 -2.54 20.12
CA LYS A 193 -13.85 -3.82 20.80
C LYS A 193 -12.57 -4.65 21.02
N SER A 194 -11.53 -4.35 20.24
CA SER A 194 -10.29 -5.11 20.30
C SER A 194 -9.57 -4.88 21.62
N LYS A 195 -9.02 -5.97 22.17
CA LYS A 195 -8.16 -5.96 23.37
C LYS A 195 -6.68 -6.17 23.01
N SER A 196 -6.38 -6.54 21.78
CA SER A 196 -5.03 -6.73 21.27
C SER A 196 -4.56 -5.43 20.61
N GLU A 197 -3.45 -4.85 21.08
CA GLU A 197 -2.84 -3.67 20.47
C GLU A 197 -2.50 -3.94 18.98
N PHE A 198 -1.93 -5.11 18.68
CA PHE A 198 -1.60 -5.57 17.36
C PHE A 198 -2.81 -5.50 16.38
N ILE A 199 -3.95 -6.05 16.79
CA ILE A 199 -5.17 -6.06 15.97
C ILE A 199 -5.83 -4.68 15.94
N THR A 200 -5.78 -3.93 17.05
CA THR A 200 -6.30 -2.56 17.14
C THR A 200 -5.59 -1.63 16.16
N LEU A 201 -4.27 -1.69 16.11
CA LEU A 201 -3.45 -0.90 15.19
C LEU A 201 -3.78 -1.22 13.73
N ARG A 202 -3.98 -2.49 13.41
CA ARG A 202 -4.36 -2.94 12.07
C ARG A 202 -5.76 -2.50 11.66
N TYR A 203 -6.73 -2.49 12.57
CA TYR A 203 -8.04 -1.90 12.29
C TYR A 203 -7.95 -0.38 12.10
N ALA A 204 -7.10 0.32 12.87
CA ALA A 204 -6.87 1.75 12.66
C ALA A 204 -6.31 2.04 11.25
N TYR A 205 -5.35 1.23 10.80
CA TYR A 205 -4.82 1.32 9.44
C TYR A 205 -5.91 1.16 8.39
N GLN A 206 -6.76 0.12 8.48
CA GLN A 206 -7.82 -0.09 7.50
C GLN A 206 -8.86 1.03 7.50
N ALA A 207 -9.18 1.57 8.68
CA ALA A 207 -10.08 2.72 8.80
C ALA A 207 -9.46 3.99 8.17
N ALA A 208 -8.18 4.27 8.44
CA ALA A 208 -7.44 5.39 7.85
C ALA A 208 -7.33 5.24 6.32
N ARG A 209 -7.03 4.03 5.84
CA ARG A 209 -6.96 3.70 4.41
C ARG A 209 -8.29 3.97 3.72
N ALA A 210 -9.40 3.46 4.25
CA ALA A 210 -10.71 3.70 3.69
C ALA A 210 -11.12 5.18 3.74
N ALA A 211 -10.81 5.91 4.82
CA ALA A 211 -11.03 7.35 4.91
C ALA A 211 -10.22 8.12 3.85
N HIS A 212 -8.94 7.77 3.64
CA HIS A 212 -8.09 8.38 2.63
C HIS A 212 -8.66 8.21 1.23
N TYR A 213 -9.01 6.98 0.83
CA TYR A 213 -9.51 6.67 -0.51
C TYR A 213 -10.96 7.14 -0.77
N THR A 214 -11.71 7.47 0.28
CA THR A 214 -13.02 8.15 0.15
C THR A 214 -12.91 9.68 0.16
N GLY A 215 -11.68 10.24 0.19
CA GLY A 215 -11.44 11.69 0.23
C GLY A 215 -11.72 12.34 1.59
N ASN A 216 -12.02 11.57 2.62
CA ASN A 216 -12.22 12.09 3.97
C ASN A 216 -10.89 12.24 4.71
N TYR A 217 -10.06 13.16 4.23
CA TYR A 217 -8.69 13.35 4.69
C TYR A 217 -8.60 13.74 6.16
N GLN A 218 -9.52 14.59 6.65
CA GLN A 218 -9.54 14.99 8.05
C GLN A 218 -9.82 13.81 8.99
N GLU A 219 -10.67 12.89 8.58
CA GLU A 219 -10.92 11.68 9.36
C GLU A 219 -9.70 10.75 9.34
N CYS A 220 -9.02 10.60 8.20
CA CYS A 220 -7.77 9.84 8.09
C CYS A 220 -6.71 10.38 9.08
N ILE A 221 -6.48 11.69 9.10
CA ILE A 221 -5.56 12.38 10.01
C ILE A 221 -5.96 12.14 11.47
N SER A 222 -7.26 12.31 11.79
CA SER A 222 -7.78 12.10 13.14
C SER A 222 -7.61 10.65 13.63
N ILE A 223 -7.82 9.67 12.75
CA ILE A 223 -7.61 8.25 13.07
C ILE A 223 -6.14 8.00 13.41
N TYR A 224 -5.21 8.50 12.61
CA TYR A 224 -3.78 8.38 12.88
C TYR A 224 -3.42 8.99 14.23
N GLN A 225 -3.76 10.25 14.45
CA GLN A 225 -3.41 10.99 15.66
C GLN A 225 -3.97 10.33 16.93
N LYS A 226 -5.17 9.80 16.84
CA LYS A 226 -5.87 9.22 18.01
C LYS A 226 -5.49 7.78 18.31
N HIS A 227 -5.24 6.97 17.29
CA HIS A 227 -5.16 5.52 17.45
C HIS A 227 -3.82 4.93 17.07
N VAL A 228 -2.97 5.66 16.34
CA VAL A 228 -1.70 5.15 15.83
C VAL A 228 -0.52 5.89 16.46
N ALA A 229 -0.51 7.23 16.42
CA ALA A 229 0.58 8.03 16.95
C ALA A 229 0.91 7.75 18.43
N PRO A 230 -0.06 7.49 19.33
CA PRO A 230 0.24 7.20 20.73
C PRO A 230 0.86 5.83 20.99
N VAL A 231 0.80 4.91 20.02
CA VAL A 231 1.32 3.54 20.18
C VAL A 231 2.84 3.58 20.23
N GLN A 232 3.43 3.01 21.27
CA GLN A 232 4.88 3.01 21.49
C GLN A 232 5.59 1.84 20.84
N SER A 233 4.88 0.72 20.63
CA SER A 233 5.48 -0.44 19.97
C SER A 233 5.85 -0.13 18.53
N GLU A 234 7.00 -0.62 18.09
CA GLU A 234 7.39 -0.55 16.70
C GLU A 234 6.54 -1.50 15.87
N SER A 235 6.02 -1.00 14.74
CA SER A 235 5.22 -1.78 13.80
C SER A 235 5.23 -1.12 12.44
N GLN A 236 5.36 -1.93 11.40
CA GLN A 236 5.28 -1.46 10.02
C GLN A 236 3.94 -0.79 9.71
N ILE A 237 2.88 -1.23 10.36
CA ILE A 237 1.54 -0.64 10.24
C ILE A 237 1.50 0.83 10.68
N LYS A 238 2.32 1.23 11.64
CA LYS A 238 2.43 2.66 12.02
C LYS A 238 2.92 3.49 10.85
N TYR A 239 3.98 3.05 10.18
CA TYR A 239 4.58 3.76 9.05
C TYR A 239 3.64 3.80 7.85
N TRP A 240 2.94 2.69 7.55
CA TRP A 240 1.92 2.68 6.51
C TRP A 240 0.77 3.65 6.80
N THR A 241 0.35 3.72 8.07
CA THR A 241 -0.72 4.66 8.45
C THR A 241 -0.21 6.10 8.45
N MET A 242 1.05 6.33 8.82
CA MET A 242 1.69 7.64 8.76
C MET A 242 1.79 8.14 7.31
N SER A 243 2.12 7.28 6.36
CA SER A 243 2.16 7.67 4.95
C SER A 243 0.77 8.03 4.39
N LEU A 244 -0.29 7.32 4.80
CA LEU A 244 -1.66 7.70 4.48
C LEU A 244 -2.03 9.06 5.08
N MET A 245 -1.62 9.32 6.33
CA MET A 245 -1.83 10.62 6.99
C MET A 245 -1.08 11.72 6.26
N ALA A 246 0.19 11.52 5.91
CA ALA A 246 0.97 12.50 5.16
C ALA A 246 0.34 12.82 3.79
N GLY A 247 -0.13 11.79 3.07
CA GLY A 247 -0.89 11.96 1.83
C GLY A 247 -2.20 12.73 2.04
N ALA A 248 -2.89 12.52 3.15
CA ALA A 248 -4.11 13.25 3.50
C ALA A 248 -3.82 14.74 3.82
N GLU A 249 -2.73 15.03 4.54
CA GLU A 249 -2.27 16.40 4.79
C GLU A 249 -1.89 17.11 3.47
N GLN A 250 -1.17 16.44 2.59
CA GLN A 250 -0.84 16.95 1.27
C GLN A 250 -2.11 17.30 0.46
N ARG A 251 -3.09 16.40 0.42
CA ARG A 251 -4.38 16.63 -0.25
C ARG A 251 -5.19 17.77 0.40
N SER A 252 -4.99 18.00 1.69
CA SER A 252 -5.56 19.12 2.44
C SER A 252 -4.75 20.40 2.30
N LYS A 253 -3.66 20.43 1.51
CA LYS A 253 -2.73 21.53 1.27
C LYS A 253 -1.89 21.94 2.50
N ASN A 254 -1.74 21.06 3.48
CA ASN A 254 -0.93 21.24 4.66
C ASN A 254 0.50 20.72 4.43
N TYR A 255 1.18 21.23 3.41
CA TYR A 255 2.44 20.70 2.90
C TYR A 255 3.57 20.65 3.96
N ALA A 256 3.59 21.60 4.91
CA ALA A 256 4.59 21.62 5.97
C ALA A 256 4.46 20.49 7.00
N VAL A 257 3.28 19.86 7.08
CA VAL A 257 3.02 18.72 7.97
C VAL A 257 3.18 17.41 7.21
N ALA A 258 2.98 17.43 5.89
CA ALA A 258 3.08 16.28 5.03
C ALA A 258 4.54 15.86 4.75
N ALA A 259 5.49 16.81 4.86
CA ALA A 259 6.93 16.57 4.69
C ALA A 259 7.57 16.12 6.01
#